data_49afc247e885d24c26fc7c5e227d3055
#
_entry.id   49afc247e885d24c26fc7c5e227d3055
#
_cell.length_a   1.000
_cell.length_b   1.000
_cell.length_c   1.000
_cell.angle_alpha   90.00
_cell.angle_beta   90.00
_cell.angle_gamma   90.00
#
_symmetry.space_group_name_H-M   'P 1'
#
loop_
_entity.id
_entity.type
_entity.pdbx_description
1 polymer ?
#
loop_
_entity_poly.entity_id
_entity_poly.type
_entity_poly.pdbx_seq_one_letter_code
_entity_poly.pdbx_strand_id
1 'polypeptide(L)'
;MAIAVSSARADDTFFAQRVAPIFEQKCVACHGEKKQKGKLRLDSFAQLMRGGEGGGVVKAGAPKASELFIRVTMDPEDEEFMPADSKPPLTPDEVKVLEVWIAAGASGTAPLSSIKGAPALAAPKGPTVALAPDWHPRALQIAQLEKTLGLLLVPRSHVPTDGLVLRTASSPRRCDDAALAQLASVADLIVEAELARTQITDAGLTSIAAFANLRALDLTRTAVTSAGVGKLVVLQKLEAINLTSTAVDDAGVAPLRSVASLKNVWTFDTKVSPPGPR
;
A
#
# COMPACT_ATOMS: atom_id res chain seq x y z
N MET A 1 16.01 -41.11 -1.31
CA MET A 1 14.87 -40.40 -1.89
C MET A 1 14.49 -39.30 -0.91
N ALA A 2 15.02 -38.10 -1.12
CA ALA A 2 14.80 -36.97 -0.21
C ALA A 2 13.51 -36.24 -0.64
N ILE A 3 12.49 -36.26 0.23
CA ILE A 3 11.26 -35.53 0.04
C ILE A 3 11.59 -34.08 0.37
N ALA A 4 11.70 -33.22 -0.66
CA ALA A 4 11.78 -31.79 -0.48
C ALA A 4 10.44 -31.28 0.06
N VAL A 5 10.38 -31.02 1.36
CA VAL A 5 9.27 -30.26 1.96
C VAL A 5 9.45 -28.81 1.51
N SER A 6 8.76 -28.44 0.44
CA SER A 6 8.63 -27.03 0.03
C SER A 6 7.82 -26.34 1.13
N SER A 7 8.48 -25.54 1.94
CA SER A 7 7.78 -24.63 2.85
C SER A 7 7.08 -23.59 1.98
N ALA A 8 5.77 -23.68 1.83
CA ALA A 8 4.96 -22.64 1.21
C ALA A 8 5.24 -21.32 1.94
N ARG A 9 5.64 -20.28 1.19
CA ARG A 9 5.83 -18.95 1.73
C ARG A 9 4.49 -18.44 2.23
N ALA A 10 4.50 -17.60 3.27
CA ALA A 10 3.28 -17.05 3.87
C ALA A 10 2.38 -16.34 2.84
N ASP A 11 2.96 -15.86 1.74
CA ASP A 11 2.26 -15.14 0.68
C ASP A 11 1.61 -16.05 -0.38
N ASP A 12 1.94 -17.38 -0.41
CA ASP A 12 1.34 -18.33 -1.34
C ASP A 12 0.08 -19.01 -0.78
N THR A 13 -0.49 -18.43 0.28
CA THR A 13 -1.68 -18.98 0.91
C THR A 13 -2.96 -18.48 0.24
N PHE A 14 -4.01 -19.29 0.33
CA PHE A 14 -5.34 -18.89 -0.15
C PHE A 14 -5.83 -17.63 0.57
N PHE A 15 -5.61 -17.54 1.88
CA PHE A 15 -5.98 -16.35 2.65
C PHE A 15 -5.30 -15.09 2.10
N ALA A 16 -3.97 -15.10 1.96
CA ALA A 16 -3.22 -13.93 1.53
C ALA A 16 -3.60 -13.48 0.10
N GLN A 17 -3.80 -14.44 -0.81
CA GLN A 17 -4.04 -14.11 -2.21
C GLN A 17 -5.50 -13.89 -2.60
N ARG A 18 -6.45 -14.39 -1.81
CA ARG A 18 -7.89 -14.34 -2.16
C ARG A 18 -8.75 -13.64 -1.14
N VAL A 19 -8.52 -13.88 0.16
CA VAL A 19 -9.39 -13.36 1.23
C VAL A 19 -8.94 -11.98 1.70
N ALA A 20 -7.66 -11.81 2.01
CA ALA A 20 -7.12 -10.56 2.52
C ALA A 20 -7.38 -9.36 1.59
N PRO A 21 -7.26 -9.46 0.25
CA PRO A 21 -7.60 -8.36 -0.66
C PRO A 21 -9.06 -7.90 -0.57
N ILE A 22 -10.01 -8.81 -0.32
CA ILE A 22 -11.42 -8.45 -0.11
C ILE A 22 -11.55 -7.59 1.14
N PHE A 23 -10.93 -8.01 2.24
CA PHE A 23 -10.99 -7.28 3.50
C PHE A 23 -10.35 -5.89 3.40
N GLU A 24 -9.21 -5.76 2.75
CA GLU A 24 -8.55 -4.47 2.56
C GLU A 24 -9.41 -3.47 1.81
N GLN A 25 -10.01 -3.91 0.72
CA GLN A 25 -10.81 -3.03 -0.13
C GLN A 25 -12.15 -2.66 0.50
N LYS A 26 -12.78 -3.60 1.22
CA LYS A 26 -14.17 -3.46 1.66
C LYS A 26 -14.35 -3.22 3.15
N CYS A 27 -13.40 -3.67 4.00
CA CYS A 27 -13.63 -3.82 5.45
C CYS A 27 -12.66 -3.02 6.30
N VAL A 28 -11.34 -3.02 5.98
CA VAL A 28 -10.25 -2.49 6.83
C VAL A 28 -10.39 -0.99 7.10
N ALA A 29 -11.03 -0.22 6.22
CA ALA A 29 -11.30 1.19 6.45
C ALA A 29 -12.12 1.47 7.75
N CYS A 30 -12.92 0.49 8.21
CA CYS A 30 -13.70 0.57 9.45
C CYS A 30 -13.27 -0.47 10.48
N HIS A 31 -12.67 -1.58 10.06
CA HIS A 31 -12.24 -2.71 10.89
C HIS A 31 -10.73 -2.95 10.75
N GLY A 32 -9.92 -1.90 10.91
CA GLY A 32 -8.47 -1.95 10.82
C GLY A 32 -7.81 -1.35 12.07
N GLU A 33 -6.51 -1.11 12.00
CA GLU A 33 -5.75 -0.60 13.13
C GLU A 33 -6.21 0.78 13.61
N LYS A 34 -6.52 1.69 12.68
CA LYS A 34 -6.92 3.09 13.01
C LYS A 34 -8.38 3.20 13.45
N LYS A 35 -9.26 2.32 13.00
CA LYS A 35 -10.69 2.34 13.32
C LYS A 35 -11.16 0.90 13.52
N GLN A 36 -11.74 0.62 14.69
CA GLN A 36 -12.10 -0.72 15.13
C GLN A 36 -13.59 -0.76 15.54
N LYS A 37 -14.51 -0.55 14.57
CA LYS A 37 -15.95 -0.66 14.84
C LYS A 37 -16.24 -2.07 15.39
N GLY A 38 -16.99 -2.16 16.51
CA GLY A 38 -17.28 -3.42 17.20
C GLY A 38 -16.04 -4.15 17.74
N LYS A 39 -14.92 -3.43 18.00
CA LYS A 39 -13.63 -3.97 18.42
C LYS A 39 -13.08 -5.06 17.47
N LEU A 40 -13.62 -5.13 16.25
CA LEU A 40 -13.23 -6.08 15.22
C LEU A 40 -12.10 -5.50 14.35
N ARG A 41 -11.08 -6.32 14.10
CA ARG A 41 -10.00 -6.04 13.15
C ARG A 41 -9.95 -7.13 12.08
N LEU A 42 -9.86 -6.72 10.83
CA LEU A 42 -9.82 -7.59 9.64
C LEU A 42 -8.54 -7.36 8.80
N ASP A 43 -7.59 -6.61 9.35
CA ASP A 43 -6.33 -6.24 8.70
C ASP A 43 -5.21 -7.30 8.83
N SER A 44 -5.46 -8.37 9.57
CA SER A 44 -4.58 -9.54 9.60
C SER A 44 -5.35 -10.80 9.98
N PHE A 45 -4.83 -11.97 9.56
CA PHE A 45 -5.43 -13.26 9.89
C PHE A 45 -5.58 -13.46 11.41
N ALA A 46 -4.55 -13.13 12.18
CA ALA A 46 -4.56 -13.28 13.63
C ALA A 46 -5.66 -12.43 14.31
N GLN A 47 -5.85 -11.20 13.84
CA GLN A 47 -6.87 -10.31 14.37
C GLN A 47 -8.29 -10.74 13.96
N LEU A 48 -8.47 -11.17 12.70
CA LEU A 48 -9.73 -11.74 12.23
C LEU A 48 -10.17 -12.92 13.09
N MET A 49 -9.26 -13.86 13.36
CA MET A 49 -9.57 -15.07 14.16
C MET A 49 -9.78 -14.77 15.64
N ARG A 50 -9.26 -13.64 16.14
CA ARG A 50 -9.56 -13.15 17.50
C ARG A 50 -11.02 -12.69 17.63
N GLY A 51 -11.60 -12.18 16.53
CA GLY A 51 -12.96 -11.66 16.51
C GLY A 51 -13.10 -10.24 17.09
N GLY A 52 -14.34 -9.86 17.34
CA GLY A 52 -14.73 -8.55 17.85
C GLY A 52 -15.33 -8.61 19.25
N GLU A 53 -16.12 -7.59 19.61
CA GLU A 53 -16.78 -7.47 20.91
C GLU A 53 -17.75 -8.63 21.20
N GLY A 54 -18.43 -9.13 20.15
CA GLY A 54 -19.34 -10.29 20.22
C GLY A 54 -18.62 -11.66 20.14
N GLY A 55 -17.29 -11.70 20.11
CA GLY A 55 -16.52 -12.93 19.97
C GLY A 55 -16.07 -13.22 18.54
N GLY A 56 -15.81 -14.51 18.24
CA GLY A 56 -15.32 -14.95 16.95
C GLY A 56 -16.35 -14.78 15.83
N VAL A 57 -15.96 -14.09 14.76
CA VAL A 57 -16.84 -13.80 13.62
C VAL A 57 -16.76 -14.86 12.51
N VAL A 58 -15.80 -15.78 12.59
CA VAL A 58 -15.62 -16.89 11.65
C VAL A 58 -15.69 -18.21 12.40
N LYS A 59 -16.55 -19.12 11.92
CA LYS A 59 -16.64 -20.52 12.37
C LYS A 59 -16.11 -21.42 11.28
N ALA A 60 -14.93 -21.98 11.50
CA ALA A 60 -14.26 -22.86 10.56
C ALA A 60 -15.17 -24.02 10.11
N GLY A 61 -15.27 -24.28 8.82
CA GLY A 61 -16.14 -25.30 8.23
C GLY A 61 -17.63 -24.93 8.11
N ALA A 62 -18.05 -23.79 8.66
CA ALA A 62 -19.48 -23.43 8.76
C ALA A 62 -19.75 -21.99 8.28
N PRO A 63 -19.76 -21.73 6.96
CA PRO A 63 -20.01 -20.38 6.42
C PRO A 63 -21.31 -19.76 6.93
N LYS A 64 -22.41 -20.47 6.83
CA LYS A 64 -23.74 -19.98 7.26
C LYS A 64 -23.90 -19.76 8.76
N ALA A 65 -22.95 -20.22 9.58
CA ALA A 65 -22.90 -19.98 11.01
C ALA A 65 -21.81 -18.96 11.39
N SER A 66 -21.09 -18.42 10.41
CA SER A 66 -20.06 -17.38 10.57
C SER A 66 -20.69 -16.00 10.46
N GLU A 67 -20.62 -15.21 11.52
CA GLU A 67 -21.17 -13.84 11.57
C GLU A 67 -20.66 -12.97 10.42
N LEU A 68 -19.37 -13.07 10.11
CA LEU A 68 -18.77 -12.42 8.95
C LEU A 68 -19.55 -12.72 7.65
N PHE A 69 -19.84 -13.99 7.40
CA PHE A 69 -20.50 -14.43 6.17
C PHE A 69 -21.98 -14.01 6.16
N ILE A 70 -22.65 -14.14 7.30
CA ILE A 70 -24.05 -13.73 7.46
C ILE A 70 -24.19 -12.25 7.10
N ARG A 71 -23.41 -11.37 7.71
CA ARG A 71 -23.50 -9.91 7.50
C ARG A 71 -23.19 -9.44 6.09
N VAL A 72 -22.31 -10.12 5.35
CA VAL A 72 -22.01 -9.75 3.96
C VAL A 72 -22.99 -10.33 2.95
N THR A 73 -23.91 -11.21 3.39
CA THR A 73 -24.93 -11.87 2.55
C THR A 73 -26.37 -11.53 2.94
N MET A 74 -26.56 -10.68 3.95
CA MET A 74 -27.86 -10.12 4.31
C MET A 74 -28.45 -9.25 3.20
N ASP A 75 -29.72 -8.86 3.36
CA ASP A 75 -30.32 -7.83 2.54
C ASP A 75 -29.55 -6.51 2.72
N PRO A 76 -29.15 -5.81 1.66
CA PRO A 76 -28.47 -4.52 1.75
C PRO A 76 -29.26 -3.43 2.51
N GLU A 77 -30.56 -3.57 2.66
CA GLU A 77 -31.42 -2.67 3.45
C GLU A 77 -31.41 -2.99 4.96
N ASP A 78 -30.79 -4.10 5.38
CA ASP A 78 -30.66 -4.47 6.77
C ASP A 78 -29.61 -3.60 7.48
N GLU A 79 -29.94 -3.11 8.69
CA GLU A 79 -29.03 -2.26 9.49
C GLU A 79 -27.72 -2.96 9.87
N GLU A 80 -27.75 -4.29 9.89
CA GLU A 80 -26.58 -5.11 10.20
C GLU A 80 -25.77 -5.52 8.96
N PHE A 81 -26.22 -5.17 7.76
CA PHE A 81 -25.52 -5.48 6.52
C PHE A 81 -24.11 -4.87 6.48
N MET A 82 -23.17 -5.62 5.91
CA MET A 82 -21.79 -5.16 5.72
C MET A 82 -21.34 -5.37 4.25
N PRO A 83 -20.62 -4.40 3.67
CA PRO A 83 -20.13 -3.14 4.25
C PRO A 83 -21.22 -2.09 4.48
N ALA A 84 -21.18 -1.44 5.65
CA ALA A 84 -22.11 -0.36 6.03
C ALA A 84 -21.80 0.97 5.30
N ASP A 85 -22.62 2.00 5.58
CA ASP A 85 -22.41 3.39 5.16
C ASP A 85 -22.42 3.56 3.61
N SER A 86 -23.37 2.92 2.90
CA SER A 86 -23.56 2.99 1.43
C SER A 86 -22.32 2.58 0.62
N LYS A 87 -21.43 1.80 1.20
CA LYS A 87 -20.31 1.22 0.46
C LYS A 87 -20.81 0.09 -0.46
N PRO A 88 -20.16 -0.10 -1.64
CA PRO A 88 -20.60 -1.15 -2.56
C PRO A 88 -20.50 -2.53 -1.88
N PRO A 89 -21.56 -3.36 -1.98
CA PRO A 89 -21.58 -4.74 -1.49
C PRO A 89 -20.40 -5.57 -2.02
N LEU A 90 -20.17 -6.73 -1.41
CA LEU A 90 -19.32 -7.74 -2.01
C LEU A 90 -19.96 -8.25 -3.31
N THR A 91 -19.13 -8.49 -4.31
CA THR A 91 -19.57 -9.15 -5.54
C THR A 91 -19.90 -10.63 -5.27
N PRO A 92 -20.71 -11.30 -6.10
CA PRO A 92 -20.98 -12.73 -5.96
C PRO A 92 -19.70 -13.59 -5.91
N ASP A 93 -18.65 -13.20 -6.65
CA ASP A 93 -17.37 -13.89 -6.65
C ASP A 93 -16.62 -13.69 -5.34
N GLU A 94 -16.61 -12.48 -4.76
CA GLU A 94 -16.01 -12.20 -3.46
C GLU A 94 -16.72 -12.97 -2.34
N VAL A 95 -18.06 -13.02 -2.37
CA VAL A 95 -18.86 -13.83 -1.44
C VAL A 95 -18.50 -15.30 -1.58
N LYS A 96 -18.36 -15.81 -2.83
CA LYS A 96 -18.00 -17.20 -3.07
C LYS A 96 -16.60 -17.55 -2.57
N VAL A 97 -15.64 -16.62 -2.69
CA VAL A 97 -14.28 -16.81 -2.12
C VAL A 97 -14.35 -16.97 -0.61
N LEU A 98 -15.11 -16.12 0.09
CA LEU A 98 -15.28 -16.23 1.56
C LEU A 98 -15.96 -17.55 1.92
N GLU A 99 -17.01 -17.93 1.18
CA GLU A 99 -17.73 -19.18 1.42
C GLU A 99 -16.81 -20.40 1.37
N VAL A 100 -16.07 -20.57 0.26
CA VAL A 100 -15.21 -21.75 0.07
C VAL A 100 -14.03 -21.76 1.04
N TRP A 101 -13.48 -20.59 1.38
CA TRP A 101 -12.42 -20.48 2.37
C TRP A 101 -12.90 -20.89 3.77
N ILE A 102 -14.05 -20.39 4.21
CA ILE A 102 -14.62 -20.75 5.52
C ILE A 102 -14.99 -22.24 5.52
N ALA A 103 -15.62 -22.75 4.45
CA ALA A 103 -15.99 -24.15 4.33
C ALA A 103 -14.76 -25.09 4.38
N ALA A 104 -13.64 -24.66 3.84
CA ALA A 104 -12.37 -25.37 3.87
C ALA A 104 -11.63 -25.27 5.23
N GLY A 105 -12.25 -24.69 6.26
CA GLY A 105 -11.68 -24.60 7.61
C GLY A 105 -11.06 -23.25 7.95
N ALA A 106 -11.25 -22.20 7.15
CA ALA A 106 -10.80 -20.84 7.39
C ALA A 106 -9.30 -20.74 7.75
N SER A 107 -8.45 -21.47 7.04
CA SER A 107 -7.00 -21.52 7.30
C SER A 107 -6.28 -20.28 6.80
N GLY A 108 -5.36 -19.73 7.60
CA GLY A 108 -4.43 -18.67 7.19
C GLY A 108 -3.20 -19.16 6.43
N THR A 109 -2.95 -20.49 6.45
CA THR A 109 -1.73 -21.10 5.89
C THR A 109 -1.99 -22.12 4.78
N ALA A 110 -3.27 -22.39 4.47
CA ALA A 110 -3.63 -23.34 3.41
C ALA A 110 -3.10 -22.84 2.06
N PRO A 111 -2.36 -23.66 1.30
CA PRO A 111 -1.86 -23.28 -0.03
C PRO A 111 -3.01 -22.86 -0.96
N LEU A 112 -2.75 -21.93 -1.88
CA LEU A 112 -3.75 -21.45 -2.83
C LEU A 112 -4.41 -22.61 -3.61
N SER A 113 -3.64 -23.64 -4.00
CA SER A 113 -4.10 -24.79 -4.76
C SER A 113 -4.97 -25.78 -3.96
N SER A 114 -5.00 -25.68 -2.64
CA SER A 114 -5.69 -26.65 -1.76
C SER A 114 -7.20 -26.39 -1.65
N ILE A 115 -7.66 -25.15 -1.93
CA ILE A 115 -9.07 -24.77 -1.85
C ILE A 115 -9.63 -24.65 -3.28
N LYS A 116 -10.46 -25.61 -3.64
CA LYS A 116 -11.10 -25.68 -4.98
C LYS A 116 -12.45 -24.93 -4.98
N GLY A 117 -12.90 -24.53 -6.18
CA GLY A 117 -14.21 -23.90 -6.38
C GLY A 117 -14.27 -22.40 -6.05
N ALA A 118 -13.15 -21.79 -5.69
CA ALA A 118 -13.10 -20.34 -5.63
C ALA A 118 -13.02 -19.76 -7.03
N PRO A 119 -13.86 -18.78 -7.37
CA PRO A 119 -13.73 -18.05 -8.62
C PRO A 119 -12.39 -17.32 -8.65
N ALA A 120 -11.83 -17.12 -9.83
CA ALA A 120 -10.78 -16.14 -10.00
C ALA A 120 -11.44 -14.78 -9.73
N LEU A 121 -11.08 -14.14 -8.59
CA LEU A 121 -11.52 -12.77 -8.37
C LEU A 121 -11.03 -11.97 -9.57
N ALA A 122 -11.92 -11.20 -10.18
CA ALA A 122 -11.49 -10.18 -11.11
C ALA A 122 -10.44 -9.33 -10.37
N ALA A 123 -9.29 -9.18 -10.99
CA ALA A 123 -8.31 -8.22 -10.48
C ALA A 123 -9.05 -6.91 -10.19
N PRO A 124 -8.76 -6.24 -9.08
CA PRO A 124 -9.44 -5.01 -8.72
C PRO A 124 -9.49 -4.13 -9.97
N LYS A 125 -10.70 -3.65 -10.34
CA LYS A 125 -10.90 -2.76 -11.49
C LYS A 125 -10.33 -1.38 -11.16
N GLY A 126 -9.05 -1.33 -10.98
CA GLY A 126 -8.19 -0.19 -11.13
C GLY A 126 -7.13 -0.62 -12.14
N PRO A 127 -6.49 0.26 -12.85
CA PRO A 127 -5.42 -0.13 -13.74
C PRO A 127 -4.43 -0.94 -12.89
N THR A 128 -4.33 -2.25 -13.15
CA THR A 128 -3.25 -3.10 -12.67
C THR A 128 -2.00 -2.65 -13.41
N VAL A 129 -1.59 -1.45 -13.08
CA VAL A 129 -0.24 -1.04 -13.37
C VAL A 129 0.58 -1.84 -12.38
N ALA A 130 1.38 -2.77 -12.86
CA ALA A 130 2.44 -3.35 -12.05
C ALA A 130 3.19 -2.16 -11.44
N LEU A 131 2.99 -1.93 -10.14
CA LEU A 131 3.48 -0.72 -9.47
C LEU A 131 5.00 -0.80 -9.38
N ALA A 132 5.50 -2.00 -9.10
CA ALA A 132 6.91 -2.32 -8.98
C ALA A 132 7.13 -3.82 -9.20
N PRO A 133 8.37 -4.28 -9.40
CA PRO A 133 8.73 -5.68 -9.31
C PRO A 133 8.45 -6.25 -7.90
N ASP A 134 8.35 -7.58 -7.81
CA ASP A 134 8.30 -8.28 -6.51
C ASP A 134 9.58 -7.98 -5.70
N TRP A 135 9.41 -7.45 -4.49
CA TRP A 135 10.51 -7.06 -3.61
C TRP A 135 11.07 -8.24 -2.79
N HIS A 136 10.36 -9.36 -2.64
CA HIS A 136 10.79 -10.50 -1.81
C HIS A 136 12.18 -11.05 -2.17
N PRO A 137 12.56 -11.19 -3.45
CA PRO A 137 13.90 -11.66 -3.78
C PRO A 137 15.01 -10.77 -3.24
N ARG A 138 14.70 -9.49 -2.94
CA ARG A 138 15.64 -8.50 -2.41
C ARG A 138 15.45 -8.21 -0.91
N ALA A 139 14.65 -8.99 -0.18
CA ALA A 139 14.30 -8.75 1.22
C ALA A 139 15.54 -8.62 2.14
N LEU A 140 16.57 -9.47 1.95
CA LEU A 140 17.81 -9.37 2.74
C LEU A 140 18.59 -8.09 2.42
N GLN A 141 18.64 -7.68 1.17
CA GLN A 141 19.29 -6.44 0.74
C GLN A 141 18.55 -5.23 1.31
N ILE A 142 17.21 -5.24 1.28
CA ILE A 142 16.36 -4.19 1.86
C ILE A 142 16.65 -4.06 3.35
N ALA A 143 16.61 -5.16 4.11
CA ALA A 143 16.90 -5.17 5.54
C ALA A 143 18.31 -4.64 5.87
N GLN A 144 19.32 -4.94 5.03
CA GLN A 144 20.67 -4.41 5.19
C GLN A 144 20.73 -2.90 4.95
N LEU A 145 20.03 -2.40 3.92
CA LEU A 145 19.93 -0.96 3.63
C LEU A 145 19.23 -0.21 4.77
N GLU A 146 18.11 -0.73 5.26
CA GLU A 146 17.39 -0.15 6.41
C GLU A 146 18.29 -0.02 7.64
N LYS A 147 19.02 -1.09 7.98
CA LYS A 147 19.95 -1.11 9.11
C LYS A 147 21.09 -0.10 8.94
N THR A 148 21.65 0.00 7.73
CA THR A 148 22.80 0.85 7.44
C THR A 148 22.43 2.33 7.41
N LEU A 149 21.28 2.64 6.77
CA LEU A 149 20.86 4.03 6.52
C LEU A 149 19.95 4.59 7.62
N GLY A 150 19.37 3.73 8.47
CA GLY A 150 18.37 4.13 9.45
C GLY A 150 17.08 4.63 8.80
N LEU A 151 16.77 4.16 7.60
CA LEU A 151 15.53 4.39 6.85
C LEU A 151 14.64 3.15 6.97
N LEU A 152 13.38 3.29 6.55
CA LEU A 152 12.43 2.18 6.47
C LEU A 152 11.95 2.03 5.02
N LEU A 153 11.95 0.80 4.52
CA LEU A 153 11.42 0.40 3.23
C LEU A 153 10.26 -0.56 3.47
N VAL A 154 9.10 -0.01 3.85
CA VAL A 154 7.95 -0.80 4.24
C VAL A 154 7.10 -1.18 3.03
N PRO A 155 6.60 -2.44 2.95
CA PRO A 155 5.64 -2.80 1.91
C PRO A 155 4.44 -1.85 1.91
N ARG A 156 4.06 -1.38 0.73
CA ARG A 156 2.89 -0.51 0.57
C ARG A 156 1.60 -1.24 0.91
N SER A 157 1.53 -2.51 0.57
CA SER A 157 0.46 -3.44 0.92
C SER A 157 1.03 -4.84 1.13
N HIS A 158 0.17 -5.83 1.36
CA HIS A 158 0.62 -7.23 1.39
C HIS A 158 0.81 -7.83 -0.02
N VAL A 159 0.52 -7.07 -1.09
CA VAL A 159 0.81 -7.50 -2.47
C VAL A 159 2.25 -7.11 -2.81
N PRO A 160 3.14 -8.09 -3.07
CA PRO A 160 4.56 -7.82 -3.24
C PRO A 160 4.90 -6.86 -4.40
N THR A 161 4.04 -6.82 -5.41
CA THR A 161 4.19 -5.98 -6.60
C THR A 161 3.60 -4.58 -6.43
N ASP A 162 3.01 -4.27 -5.27
CA ASP A 162 2.55 -2.92 -4.93
C ASP A 162 3.72 -1.99 -4.52
N GLY A 163 4.91 -2.55 -4.40
CA GLY A 163 6.13 -1.83 -4.13
C GLY A 163 6.31 -1.43 -2.67
N LEU A 164 7.32 -0.59 -2.45
CA LEU A 164 7.75 -0.15 -1.12
C LEU A 164 7.49 1.34 -0.92
N VAL A 165 7.20 1.70 0.33
CA VAL A 165 7.16 3.07 0.81
C VAL A 165 8.48 3.36 1.53
N LEU A 166 9.25 4.32 1.02
CA LEU A 166 10.42 4.83 1.70
C LEU A 166 10.01 5.81 2.80
N ARG A 167 10.34 5.50 4.02
CA ARG A 167 10.08 6.34 5.20
C ARG A 167 11.35 6.70 5.92
N THR A 168 11.43 7.94 6.38
CA THR A 168 12.44 8.30 7.36
C THR A 168 11.94 7.84 8.72
N ALA A 169 12.71 6.97 9.38
CA ALA A 169 12.44 6.54 10.75
C ALA A 169 12.39 7.75 11.71
N SER A 170 12.43 7.54 13.00
CA SER A 170 12.35 8.59 14.03
C SER A 170 13.40 9.72 13.92
N SER A 171 14.30 9.65 12.95
CA SER A 171 15.41 10.60 12.73
C SER A 171 15.48 11.09 11.28
N PRO A 172 14.57 11.98 10.83
CA PRO A 172 14.59 12.53 9.46
C PRO A 172 15.93 13.15 9.05
N ARG A 173 16.68 13.70 10.01
CA ARG A 173 17.99 14.33 9.77
C ARG A 173 19.08 13.35 9.31
N ARG A 174 18.87 12.04 9.37
CA ARG A 174 19.80 11.03 8.83
C ARG A 174 19.59 10.75 7.35
N CYS A 175 18.47 11.17 6.79
CA CYS A 175 18.19 11.03 5.37
C CYS A 175 18.75 12.27 4.64
N ASP A 176 19.86 12.09 3.97
CA ASP A 176 20.52 13.07 3.12
C ASP A 176 20.69 12.54 1.69
N ASP A 177 21.31 13.31 0.84
CA ASP A 177 21.56 12.97 -0.56
C ASP A 177 22.41 11.70 -0.72
N ALA A 178 23.37 11.47 0.20
CA ALA A 178 24.23 10.30 0.18
C ALA A 178 23.46 9.01 0.56
N ALA A 179 22.54 9.10 1.49
CA ALA A 179 21.66 7.99 1.86
C ALA A 179 20.75 7.60 0.68
N LEU A 180 20.17 8.57 -0.03
CA LEU A 180 19.36 8.30 -1.23
C LEU A 180 20.14 7.63 -2.34
N ALA A 181 21.40 8.03 -2.56
CA ALA A 181 22.23 7.42 -3.60
C ALA A 181 22.47 5.91 -3.37
N GLN A 182 22.50 5.46 -2.10
CA GLN A 182 22.66 4.04 -1.76
C GLN A 182 21.41 3.19 -2.05
N LEU A 183 20.25 3.82 -2.30
CA LEU A 183 19.02 3.11 -2.66
C LEU A 183 18.95 2.73 -4.13
N ALA A 184 19.95 3.05 -4.95
CA ALA A 184 19.95 2.79 -6.41
C ALA A 184 19.61 1.33 -6.76
N SER A 185 20.07 0.36 -5.96
CA SER A 185 19.82 -1.07 -6.21
C SER A 185 18.40 -1.54 -5.92
N VAL A 186 17.57 -0.70 -5.28
CA VAL A 186 16.15 -0.97 -4.95
C VAL A 186 15.24 0.16 -5.45
N ALA A 187 15.76 1.07 -6.25
CA ALA A 187 15.08 2.25 -6.76
C ALA A 187 13.77 1.91 -7.50
N ASP A 188 13.77 0.81 -8.26
CA ASP A 188 12.63 0.29 -9.01
C ASP A 188 11.51 -0.29 -8.13
N LEU A 189 11.77 -0.54 -6.85
CA LEU A 189 10.79 -1.03 -5.88
C LEU A 189 10.04 0.10 -5.17
N ILE A 190 10.60 1.33 -5.17
CA ILE A 190 10.05 2.45 -4.41
C ILE A 190 8.94 3.11 -5.20
N VAL A 191 7.73 3.10 -4.62
CA VAL A 191 6.52 3.70 -5.22
C VAL A 191 6.02 4.93 -4.47
N GLU A 192 6.38 5.08 -3.21
CA GLU A 192 6.10 6.27 -2.40
C GLU A 192 7.33 6.65 -1.58
N ALA A 193 7.57 7.94 -1.36
CA ALA A 193 8.69 8.43 -0.57
C ALA A 193 8.24 9.56 0.37
N GLU A 194 8.27 9.29 1.67
CA GLU A 194 7.92 10.21 2.76
C GLU A 194 9.23 10.82 3.32
N LEU A 195 9.69 11.91 2.72
CA LEU A 195 11.00 12.52 2.98
C LEU A 195 10.90 13.91 3.64
N ALA A 196 9.76 14.20 4.28
CA ALA A 196 9.54 15.46 4.96
C ALA A 196 10.59 15.75 6.04
N ARG A 197 11.06 17.00 6.13
CA ARG A 197 12.02 17.49 7.14
C ARG A 197 13.39 16.80 7.11
N THR A 198 13.77 16.25 5.97
CA THR A 198 15.10 15.63 5.75
C THR A 198 16.10 16.66 5.27
N GLN A 199 17.37 16.26 5.18
CA GLN A 199 18.47 17.11 4.67
C GLN A 199 18.68 16.95 3.16
N ILE A 200 17.65 16.56 2.43
CA ILE A 200 17.69 16.38 0.98
C ILE A 200 17.77 17.74 0.30
N THR A 201 18.67 17.82 -0.68
CA THR A 201 18.88 18.97 -1.56
C THR A 201 18.59 18.60 -3.02
N ASP A 202 18.87 19.50 -3.94
CA ASP A 202 18.74 19.26 -5.39
C ASP A 202 19.64 18.12 -5.89
N ALA A 203 20.71 17.76 -5.15
CA ALA A 203 21.55 16.62 -5.47
C ALA A 203 20.82 15.29 -5.21
N GLY A 204 20.09 15.18 -4.11
CA GLY A 204 19.27 14.02 -3.77
C GLY A 204 18.14 13.78 -4.77
N LEU A 205 17.59 14.84 -5.39
CA LEU A 205 16.56 14.71 -6.43
C LEU A 205 17.08 13.98 -7.67
N THR A 206 18.40 13.96 -7.89
CA THR A 206 19.00 13.15 -8.98
C THR A 206 18.86 11.65 -8.67
N SER A 207 19.02 11.25 -7.41
CA SER A 207 18.80 9.86 -6.98
C SER A 207 17.31 9.50 -7.03
N ILE A 208 16.42 10.41 -6.59
CA ILE A 208 14.97 10.20 -6.65
C ILE A 208 14.48 10.08 -8.10
N ALA A 209 15.07 10.78 -9.04
CA ALA A 209 14.74 10.67 -10.47
C ALA A 209 14.95 9.24 -11.02
N ALA A 210 15.74 8.40 -10.36
CA ALA A 210 15.90 6.98 -10.71
C ALA A 210 14.77 6.08 -10.18
N PHE A 211 13.85 6.58 -9.33
CA PHE A 211 12.73 5.82 -8.79
C PHE A 211 11.60 5.73 -9.82
N ALA A 212 11.83 4.99 -10.88
CA ALA A 212 10.98 4.95 -12.08
C ALA A 212 9.50 4.58 -11.81
N ASN A 213 9.22 3.98 -10.65
CA ASN A 213 7.87 3.59 -10.24
C ASN A 213 7.24 4.54 -9.20
N LEU A 214 7.92 5.65 -8.88
CA LEU A 214 7.45 6.60 -7.87
C LEU A 214 6.12 7.26 -8.28
N ARG A 215 5.16 7.24 -7.35
CA ARG A 215 3.83 7.82 -7.52
C ARG A 215 3.54 8.98 -6.56
N ALA A 216 4.08 8.90 -5.35
CA ALA A 216 3.91 9.96 -4.36
C ALA A 216 5.25 10.34 -3.74
N LEU A 217 5.50 11.65 -3.65
CA LEU A 217 6.74 12.21 -3.12
C LEU A 217 6.42 13.34 -2.14
N ASP A 218 6.84 13.21 -0.90
CA ASP A 218 6.75 14.28 0.10
C ASP A 218 8.14 14.85 0.41
N LEU A 219 8.35 16.10 0.02
CA LEU A 219 9.57 16.89 0.24
C LEU A 219 9.32 18.08 1.18
N THR A 220 8.27 18.03 1.98
CA THR A 220 7.90 19.10 2.92
C THR A 220 9.09 19.49 3.79
N ARG A 221 9.42 20.79 3.82
CA ARG A 221 10.52 21.35 4.64
C ARG A 221 11.87 20.70 4.37
N THR A 222 12.20 20.48 3.10
CA THR A 222 13.53 20.09 2.63
C THR A 222 14.25 21.28 1.98
N ALA A 223 15.54 21.11 1.69
CA ALA A 223 16.35 22.16 1.07
C ALA A 223 16.34 22.14 -0.46
N VAL A 224 15.28 21.60 -1.06
CA VAL A 224 15.11 21.54 -2.52
C VAL A 224 14.71 22.87 -3.10
N THR A 225 15.18 23.13 -4.31
CA THR A 225 14.89 24.37 -5.07
C THR A 225 14.26 24.04 -6.43
N SER A 226 13.87 25.08 -7.16
CA SER A 226 13.33 24.97 -8.53
C SER A 226 14.26 24.21 -9.49
N ALA A 227 15.59 24.35 -9.34
CA ALA A 227 16.55 23.67 -10.19
C ALA A 227 16.53 22.14 -10.00
N GLY A 228 16.33 21.68 -8.76
CA GLY A 228 16.22 20.25 -8.47
C GLY A 228 14.91 19.66 -8.94
N VAL A 229 13.80 20.33 -8.67
CA VAL A 229 12.44 19.86 -9.00
C VAL A 229 12.29 19.60 -10.51
N GLY A 230 12.92 20.39 -11.36
CA GLY A 230 12.93 20.16 -12.81
C GLY A 230 13.46 18.80 -13.24
N LYS A 231 14.31 18.13 -12.42
CA LYS A 231 14.83 16.78 -12.71
C LYS A 231 13.76 15.69 -12.59
N LEU A 232 12.67 15.95 -11.85
CA LEU A 232 11.62 14.98 -11.57
C LEU A 232 10.65 14.77 -12.74
N VAL A 233 10.76 15.52 -13.84
CA VAL A 233 9.91 15.37 -15.05
C VAL A 233 10.06 14.00 -15.70
N VAL A 234 11.12 13.27 -15.42
CA VAL A 234 11.34 11.90 -15.90
C VAL A 234 10.43 10.87 -15.22
N LEU A 235 9.85 11.23 -14.07
CA LEU A 235 8.99 10.36 -13.28
C LEU A 235 7.58 10.30 -13.85
N GLN A 236 7.41 9.60 -14.95
CA GLN A 236 6.16 9.54 -15.72
C GLN A 236 4.98 8.85 -14.98
N LYS A 237 5.23 8.26 -13.80
CA LYS A 237 4.21 7.65 -12.93
C LYS A 237 3.88 8.52 -11.70
N LEU A 238 4.54 9.66 -11.54
CA LEU A 238 4.32 10.54 -10.38
C LEU A 238 2.92 11.16 -10.42
N GLU A 239 2.11 10.85 -9.40
CA GLU A 239 0.72 11.29 -9.28
C GLU A 239 0.57 12.45 -8.28
N ALA A 240 1.47 12.53 -7.30
CA ALA A 240 1.39 13.49 -6.21
C ALA A 240 2.79 13.94 -5.76
N ILE A 241 2.98 15.25 -5.57
CA ILE A 241 4.20 15.81 -5.01
C ILE A 241 3.86 16.90 -3.99
N ASN A 242 4.48 16.83 -2.82
CA ASN A 242 4.36 17.84 -1.78
C ASN A 242 5.68 18.62 -1.64
N LEU A 243 5.64 19.91 -1.97
CA LEU A 243 6.74 20.86 -1.92
C LEU A 243 6.54 21.92 -0.82
N THR A 244 5.62 21.69 0.11
CA THR A 244 5.28 22.63 1.18
C THR A 244 6.51 23.09 1.95
N SER A 245 6.65 24.40 2.17
CA SER A 245 7.78 25.02 2.89
C SER A 245 9.15 24.69 2.27
N THR A 246 9.26 24.70 0.94
CA THR A 246 10.51 24.59 0.17
C THR A 246 10.85 25.87 -0.56
N ALA A 247 12.06 25.97 -1.12
CA ALA A 247 12.50 27.16 -1.86
C ALA A 247 12.09 27.17 -3.36
N VAL A 248 11.04 26.43 -3.70
CA VAL A 248 10.53 26.30 -5.07
C VAL A 248 9.66 27.49 -5.47
N ASP A 249 9.75 27.91 -6.72
CA ASP A 249 8.96 28.97 -7.35
C ASP A 249 8.18 28.47 -8.58
N ASP A 250 7.53 29.37 -9.30
CA ASP A 250 6.76 29.07 -10.51
C ASP A 250 7.60 28.40 -11.61
N ALA A 251 8.86 28.78 -11.75
CA ALA A 251 9.76 28.19 -12.74
C ALA A 251 10.08 26.72 -12.43
N GLY A 252 10.14 26.36 -11.14
CA GLY A 252 10.37 24.97 -10.72
C GLY A 252 9.15 24.07 -10.89
N VAL A 253 7.95 24.62 -10.72
CA VAL A 253 6.70 23.84 -10.87
C VAL A 253 6.26 23.71 -12.33
N ALA A 254 6.56 24.72 -13.18
CA ALA A 254 6.12 24.74 -14.55
C ALA A 254 6.50 23.47 -15.36
N PRO A 255 7.73 22.92 -15.28
CA PRO A 255 8.09 21.68 -15.99
C PRO A 255 7.29 20.46 -15.54
N LEU A 256 6.84 20.39 -14.27
CA LEU A 256 6.04 19.28 -13.75
C LEU A 256 4.69 19.13 -14.46
N ARG A 257 4.19 20.16 -15.12
CA ARG A 257 2.96 20.11 -15.94
C ARG A 257 3.08 19.14 -17.14
N SER A 258 4.30 18.81 -17.56
CA SER A 258 4.54 17.82 -18.62
C SER A 258 4.37 16.36 -18.14
N VAL A 259 4.30 16.13 -16.81
CA VAL A 259 4.08 14.80 -16.24
C VAL A 259 2.59 14.52 -16.26
N ALA A 260 2.13 13.78 -17.27
CA ALA A 260 0.69 13.54 -17.50
C ALA A 260 -0.02 12.81 -16.35
N SER A 261 0.71 12.02 -15.56
CA SER A 261 0.17 11.31 -14.39
C SER A 261 -0.04 12.21 -13.17
N LEU A 262 0.59 13.40 -13.13
CA LEU A 262 0.60 14.25 -11.95
C LEU A 262 -0.76 14.96 -11.74
N LYS A 263 -1.40 14.67 -10.64
CA LYS A 263 -2.74 15.16 -10.27
C LYS A 263 -2.68 16.21 -9.17
N ASN A 264 -1.75 16.01 -8.21
CA ASN A 264 -1.69 16.82 -7.00
C ASN A 264 -0.29 17.42 -6.82
N VAL A 265 -0.22 18.74 -6.69
CA VAL A 265 1.00 19.50 -6.36
C VAL A 265 0.68 20.43 -5.21
N TRP A 266 1.28 20.19 -4.04
CA TRP A 266 1.12 21.09 -2.88
C TRP A 266 2.32 22.01 -2.78
N THR A 267 2.05 23.32 -2.78
CA THR A 267 3.06 24.39 -2.79
C THR A 267 2.80 25.43 -1.69
N PHE A 268 2.16 25.02 -0.59
CA PHE A 268 1.94 25.92 0.52
C PHE A 268 3.28 26.40 1.12
N ASP A 269 3.37 27.68 1.48
CA ASP A 269 4.58 28.27 2.04
C ASP A 269 5.83 28.05 1.14
N THR A 270 5.67 28.32 -0.17
CA THR A 270 6.73 28.35 -1.19
C THR A 270 6.74 29.72 -1.88
N LYS A 271 7.59 29.88 -2.90
CA LYS A 271 7.60 31.08 -3.76
C LYS A 271 6.71 30.93 -5.00
N VAL A 272 5.89 29.88 -5.06
CA VAL A 272 4.92 29.67 -6.15
C VAL A 272 3.75 30.62 -5.98
N SER A 273 3.42 31.33 -7.05
CA SER A 273 2.27 32.24 -7.08
C SER A 273 0.97 31.48 -6.86
N PRO A 274 0.04 31.97 -6.01
CA PRO A 274 -1.27 31.34 -5.88
C PRO A 274 -2.00 31.38 -7.23
N PRO A 275 -2.82 30.36 -7.54
CA PRO A 275 -3.63 30.38 -8.75
C PRO A 275 -4.49 31.63 -8.74
N GLY A 276 -4.43 32.41 -9.81
CA GLY A 276 -5.24 33.62 -9.95
C GLY A 276 -6.73 33.33 -9.74
N PRO A 277 -7.51 34.32 -9.35
CA PRO A 277 -8.97 34.17 -9.20
C PRO A 277 -9.55 33.64 -10.53
N ARG A 278 -10.37 32.59 -10.44
CA ARG A 278 -11.12 32.03 -11.58
C ARG A 278 -12.28 32.95 -11.93
#